data_b81f71a8e22f920cb4a128f6a7d87472
#
_entry.id   b81f71a8e22f920cb4a128f6a7d87472
#
_cell.length_a   1.000
_cell.length_b   1.000
_cell.length_c   1.000
_cell.angle_alpha   90.00
_cell.angle_beta   90.00
_cell.angle_gamma   90.00
#
_symmetry.space_group_name_H-M   'P 1'
#
loop_
_entity.id
_entity.type
_entity.pdbx_description
1 polymer ?
#
loop_
_entity_poly.entity_id
_entity_poly.type
_entity_poly.pdbx_seq_one_letter_code
_entity_poly.pdbx_strand_id
1 'polypeptide(L)'
;MSRRNVANIYDLGVKELWSLWRDPMMLVLIVYVFTASVYTKATSMPETLHNAPIAIVDEDNSALSQRVASAFYPPQFTQPAMIDYGDVDPGMDAGLYTFALVIPPNFQRDVLAGRSPAVQLNVDATRMSQAFTGSG
;
A
#
# COMPACT_ATOMS: atom_id res chain seq x y z
N MET A 1 22.82 -9.53 35.83
CA MET A 1 21.40 -9.90 36.08
C MET A 1 21.40 -11.23 36.85
N SER A 2 20.90 -11.24 38.08
CA SER A 2 20.97 -12.38 38.97
C SER A 2 19.98 -13.48 38.54
N ARG A 3 20.38 -14.74 38.57
CA ARG A 3 19.52 -15.93 38.28
C ARG A 3 18.22 -15.92 39.08
N ARG A 4 18.20 -15.31 40.26
CA ARG A 4 17.00 -15.12 41.08
C ARG A 4 15.92 -14.24 40.45
N ASN A 5 16.31 -13.23 39.69
CA ASN A 5 15.36 -12.33 39.02
C ASN A 5 14.66 -13.04 37.85
N VAL A 6 15.37 -13.92 37.14
CA VAL A 6 14.81 -14.68 36.02
C VAL A 6 13.83 -15.74 36.54
N ALA A 7 14.16 -16.44 37.65
CA ALA A 7 13.26 -17.39 38.28
C ALA A 7 11.98 -16.73 38.79
N ASN A 8 12.10 -15.56 39.42
CA ASN A 8 10.92 -14.80 39.89
C ASN A 8 10.02 -14.32 38.74
N ILE A 9 10.62 -13.95 37.61
CA ILE A 9 9.84 -13.53 36.40
C ILE A 9 9.10 -14.75 35.82
N TYR A 10 9.76 -15.90 35.78
CA TYR A 10 9.16 -17.15 35.29
C TYR A 10 8.00 -17.58 36.17
N ASP A 11 8.21 -17.63 37.51
CA ASP A 11 7.18 -18.01 38.47
C ASP A 11 5.99 -17.06 38.47
N LEU A 12 6.24 -15.75 38.27
CA LEU A 12 5.19 -14.75 38.13
C LEU A 12 4.39 -14.99 36.85
N GLY A 13 5.08 -15.22 35.71
CA GLY A 13 4.44 -15.48 34.41
C GLY A 13 3.58 -16.76 34.46
N VAL A 14 4.05 -17.83 35.09
CA VAL A 14 3.28 -19.05 35.25
C VAL A 14 2.04 -18.85 36.13
N LYS A 15 2.17 -18.10 37.23
CA LYS A 15 1.01 -17.73 38.07
C LYS A 15 -0.05 -16.95 37.32
N GLU A 16 0.36 -15.96 36.53
CA GLU A 16 -0.55 -15.14 35.70
C GLU A 16 -1.25 -16.03 34.66
N LEU A 17 -0.53 -16.94 34.03
CA LEU A 17 -1.11 -17.87 33.07
C LEU A 17 -2.13 -18.82 33.70
N TRP A 18 -1.84 -19.32 34.91
CA TRP A 18 -2.78 -20.16 35.68
C TRP A 18 -4.00 -19.37 36.15
N SER A 19 -3.83 -18.12 36.56
CA SER A 19 -4.92 -17.20 36.89
C SER A 19 -5.84 -16.98 35.70
N LEU A 20 -5.26 -16.77 34.53
CA LEU A 20 -6.00 -16.58 33.29
C LEU A 20 -6.83 -17.83 32.92
N TRP A 21 -6.23 -19.02 33.08
CA TRP A 21 -6.91 -20.30 32.76
C TRP A 21 -8.01 -20.65 33.76
N ARG A 22 -7.96 -20.08 34.94
CA ARG A 22 -8.97 -20.27 35.97
C ARG A 22 -10.15 -19.26 35.85
N ASP A 23 -10.00 -18.28 35.02
CA ASP A 23 -11.07 -17.30 34.71
C ASP A 23 -11.63 -17.59 33.31
N PRO A 24 -12.70 -18.40 33.20
CA PRO A 24 -13.28 -18.74 31.90
C PRO A 24 -13.87 -17.54 31.18
N MET A 25 -14.27 -16.49 31.91
CA MET A 25 -14.82 -15.29 31.32
C MET A 25 -13.75 -14.47 30.58
N MET A 26 -12.55 -14.38 31.17
CA MET A 26 -11.38 -13.76 30.54
C MET A 26 -10.92 -14.53 29.29
N LEU A 27 -10.91 -15.87 29.36
CA LEU A 27 -10.58 -16.70 28.20
C LEU A 27 -11.54 -16.52 27.05
N VAL A 28 -12.85 -16.53 27.32
CA VAL A 28 -13.88 -16.27 26.29
C VAL A 28 -13.72 -14.89 25.70
N LEU A 29 -13.44 -13.87 26.53
CA LEU A 29 -13.21 -12.51 26.05
C LEU A 29 -11.99 -12.42 25.13
N ILE A 30 -10.87 -13.03 25.52
CA ILE A 30 -9.63 -13.04 24.73
C ILE A 30 -9.87 -13.73 23.39
N VAL A 31 -10.48 -14.93 23.40
CA VAL A 31 -10.79 -15.66 22.17
C VAL A 31 -11.74 -14.87 21.28
N TYR A 32 -12.77 -14.23 21.86
CA TYR A 32 -13.71 -13.39 21.12
C TYR A 32 -13.03 -12.19 20.50
N VAL A 33 -12.26 -11.43 21.28
CA VAL A 33 -11.55 -10.23 20.78
C VAL A 33 -10.53 -10.61 19.71
N PHE A 34 -9.77 -11.68 19.92
CA PHE A 34 -8.78 -12.15 18.94
C PHE A 34 -9.45 -12.61 17.64
N THR A 35 -10.51 -13.43 17.77
CA THR A 35 -11.26 -13.93 16.61
C THR A 35 -11.94 -12.81 15.87
N ALA A 36 -12.60 -11.87 16.56
CA ALA A 36 -13.21 -10.71 15.96
C ALA A 36 -12.18 -9.80 15.27
N SER A 37 -11.03 -9.56 15.91
CA SER A 37 -9.95 -8.74 15.34
C SER A 37 -9.33 -9.38 14.10
N VAL A 38 -9.05 -10.68 14.14
CA VAL A 38 -8.50 -11.41 12.99
C VAL A 38 -9.52 -11.48 11.86
N TYR A 39 -10.78 -11.77 12.19
CA TYR A 39 -11.86 -11.83 11.19
C TYR A 39 -12.06 -10.48 10.50
N THR A 40 -12.14 -9.37 11.26
CA THR A 40 -12.27 -8.02 10.68
C THR A 40 -11.07 -7.65 9.82
N LYS A 41 -9.85 -7.99 10.22
CA LYS A 41 -8.64 -7.75 9.40
C LYS A 41 -8.60 -8.63 8.16
N ALA A 42 -9.01 -9.89 8.27
CA ALA A 42 -9.01 -10.84 7.15
C ALA A 42 -10.12 -10.56 6.12
N THR A 43 -11.25 -10.01 6.57
CA THR A 43 -12.38 -9.62 5.70
C THR A 43 -12.32 -8.17 5.26
N SER A 44 -11.47 -7.33 5.86
CA SER A 44 -11.12 -6.03 5.30
C SER A 44 -10.44 -6.33 3.97
N MET A 45 -11.19 -6.25 2.89
CA MET A 45 -10.61 -6.31 1.54
C MET A 45 -9.45 -5.32 1.50
N PRO A 46 -8.31 -5.69 0.90
CA PRO A 46 -7.32 -4.67 0.56
C PRO A 46 -8.10 -3.60 -0.20
N GLU A 47 -8.03 -2.38 0.28
CA GLU A 47 -8.67 -1.23 -0.37
C GLU A 47 -8.15 -1.19 -1.79
N THR A 48 -8.90 -1.81 -2.69
CA THR A 48 -8.54 -1.87 -4.11
C THR A 48 -8.73 -0.46 -4.65
N LEU A 49 -7.65 0.11 -5.13
CA LEU A 49 -7.69 1.35 -5.91
C LEU A 49 -8.80 1.22 -6.97
N HIS A 50 -9.84 2.02 -6.83
CA HIS A 50 -10.92 2.08 -7.81
C HIS A 50 -10.96 3.49 -8.38
N ASN A 51 -10.79 3.55 -9.70
CA ASN A 51 -10.85 4.82 -10.46
C ASN A 51 -9.90 5.90 -9.92
N ALA A 52 -8.69 5.54 -9.51
CA ALA A 52 -7.70 6.52 -9.08
C ALA A 52 -7.22 7.37 -10.26
N PRO A 53 -7.25 8.71 -10.16
CA PRO A 53 -6.75 9.57 -11.22
C PRO A 53 -5.24 9.39 -11.40
N ILE A 54 -4.83 9.02 -12.61
CA ILE A 54 -3.43 8.84 -12.98
C ILE A 54 -3.06 9.67 -14.20
N ALA A 55 -1.89 10.32 -14.14
CA ALA A 55 -1.23 10.92 -15.28
C ALA A 55 -0.03 10.07 -15.71
N ILE A 56 0.28 10.07 -16.99
CA ILE A 56 1.44 9.38 -17.56
C ILE A 56 2.25 10.36 -18.40
N VAL A 57 3.53 10.45 -18.09
CA VAL A 57 4.53 11.11 -18.89
C VAL A 57 5.33 10.04 -19.62
N ASP A 58 5.17 9.95 -20.93
CA ASP A 58 5.91 8.99 -21.76
C ASP A 58 6.92 9.74 -22.63
N GLU A 59 8.15 9.85 -22.14
CA GLU A 59 9.26 10.48 -22.88
C GLU A 59 9.93 9.55 -23.90
N ASP A 60 9.61 8.24 -23.84
CA ASP A 60 10.18 7.26 -24.75
C ASP A 60 9.34 7.05 -26.01
N ASN A 61 8.02 7.19 -25.92
CA ASN A 61 7.07 7.00 -27.01
C ASN A 61 7.26 5.69 -27.80
N SER A 62 7.68 4.64 -27.13
CA SER A 62 7.96 3.34 -27.73
C SER A 62 6.80 2.34 -27.58
N ALA A 63 6.88 1.23 -28.30
CA ALA A 63 5.92 0.15 -28.14
C ALA A 63 5.96 -0.46 -26.72
N LEU A 64 7.12 -0.43 -26.07
CA LEU A 64 7.27 -0.94 -24.71
C LEU A 64 6.69 0.02 -23.68
N SER A 65 6.93 1.33 -23.82
CA SER A 65 6.35 2.34 -22.91
C SER A 65 4.82 2.34 -22.99
N GLN A 66 4.24 2.21 -24.19
CA GLN A 66 2.81 2.10 -24.36
C GLN A 66 2.21 0.84 -23.70
N ARG A 67 2.94 -0.28 -23.72
CA ARG A 67 2.51 -1.48 -22.99
C ARG A 67 2.53 -1.28 -21.48
N VAL A 68 3.54 -0.60 -20.97
CA VAL A 68 3.59 -0.22 -19.53
C VAL A 68 2.43 0.71 -19.21
N ALA A 69 2.20 1.76 -20.00
CA ALA A 69 1.08 2.66 -19.83
C ALA A 69 -0.28 1.93 -19.83
N SER A 70 -0.45 0.93 -20.70
CA SER A 70 -1.70 0.18 -20.80
C SER A 70 -2.03 -0.68 -19.58
N ALA A 71 -1.07 -0.94 -18.70
CA ALA A 71 -1.31 -1.63 -17.44
C ALA A 71 -2.04 -0.75 -16.39
N PHE A 72 -2.07 0.56 -16.61
CA PHE A 72 -2.69 1.54 -15.70
C PHE A 72 -4.07 2.01 -16.18
N TYR A 73 -4.87 1.08 -16.73
CA TYR A 73 -6.24 1.34 -17.18
C TYR A 73 -7.28 0.79 -16.18
N PRO A 74 -8.57 1.09 -16.38
CA PRO A 74 -9.64 0.56 -15.53
C PRO A 74 -9.56 -0.95 -15.35
N PRO A 75 -10.02 -1.46 -14.17
CA PRO A 75 -10.83 -0.79 -13.16
C PRO A 75 -10.05 -0.08 -12.04
N GLN A 76 -8.73 -0.29 -11.92
CA GLN A 76 -7.92 0.24 -10.82
C GLN A 76 -7.71 1.76 -10.96
N PHE A 77 -7.45 2.20 -12.17
CA PHE A 77 -7.21 3.61 -12.47
C PHE A 77 -8.29 4.17 -13.39
N THR A 78 -8.43 5.48 -13.44
CA THR A 78 -9.18 6.15 -14.51
C THR A 78 -8.42 6.01 -15.82
N GLN A 79 -9.03 6.43 -16.92
CA GLN A 79 -8.27 6.54 -18.16
C GLN A 79 -7.09 7.50 -17.96
N PRO A 80 -5.84 7.05 -18.20
CA PRO A 80 -4.67 7.86 -17.95
C PRO A 80 -4.67 9.17 -18.77
N ALA A 81 -4.34 10.27 -18.11
CA ALA A 81 -4.07 11.52 -18.78
C ALA A 81 -2.63 11.53 -19.26
N MET A 82 -2.41 11.67 -20.58
CA MET A 82 -1.07 11.83 -21.13
C MET A 82 -0.69 13.31 -20.99
N ILE A 83 0.40 13.60 -20.27
CA ILE A 83 0.85 14.96 -19.96
C ILE A 83 2.36 15.09 -20.18
N ASP A 84 2.83 16.32 -20.27
CA ASP A 84 4.27 16.62 -20.31
C ASP A 84 4.86 16.60 -18.89
N TYR A 85 6.17 16.38 -18.80
CA TYR A 85 6.87 16.31 -17.51
C TYR A 85 6.67 17.58 -16.67
N GLY A 86 6.65 18.75 -17.30
CA GLY A 86 6.43 20.03 -16.62
C GLY A 86 5.05 20.23 -16.00
N ASP A 87 4.06 19.43 -16.41
CA ASP A 87 2.69 19.51 -15.91
C ASP A 87 2.43 18.56 -14.73
N VAL A 88 3.41 17.73 -14.35
CA VAL A 88 3.27 16.76 -13.25
C VAL A 88 3.00 17.47 -11.93
N ASP A 89 3.91 18.35 -11.50
CA ASP A 89 3.82 19.03 -10.21
C ASP A 89 2.59 19.96 -10.16
N PRO A 90 2.34 20.84 -11.15
CA PRO A 90 1.14 21.66 -11.15
C PRO A 90 -0.17 20.84 -11.14
N GLY A 91 -0.19 19.72 -11.87
CA GLY A 91 -1.36 18.85 -11.92
C GLY A 91 -1.62 18.12 -10.60
N MET A 92 -0.57 17.67 -9.92
CA MET A 92 -0.66 17.05 -8.60
C MET A 92 -1.05 18.07 -7.53
N ASP A 93 -0.45 19.27 -7.53
CA ASP A 93 -0.79 20.37 -6.60
C ASP A 93 -2.25 20.83 -6.76
N ALA A 94 -2.73 20.92 -8.00
CA ALA A 94 -4.12 21.20 -8.30
C ALA A 94 -5.07 20.03 -7.96
N GLY A 95 -4.48 18.85 -7.67
CA GLY A 95 -5.18 17.63 -7.35
C GLY A 95 -5.96 17.02 -8.49
N LEU A 96 -5.51 17.21 -9.70
CA LEU A 96 -6.06 16.55 -10.87
C LEU A 96 -5.68 15.08 -10.93
N TYR A 97 -4.50 14.74 -10.39
CA TYR A 97 -3.96 13.39 -10.38
C TYR A 97 -3.52 12.99 -8.96
N THR A 98 -3.79 11.73 -8.60
CA THR A 98 -3.26 11.12 -7.37
C THR A 98 -1.95 10.39 -7.65
N PHE A 99 -1.78 9.95 -8.88
CA PHE A 99 -0.58 9.24 -9.34
C PHE A 99 -0.04 9.90 -10.61
N ALA A 100 1.29 9.98 -10.71
CA ALA A 100 1.95 10.36 -11.95
C ALA A 100 3.10 9.40 -12.25
N LEU A 101 2.98 8.69 -13.36
CA LEU A 101 3.98 7.74 -13.85
C LEU A 101 4.85 8.44 -14.88
N VAL A 102 6.17 8.45 -14.67
CA VAL A 102 7.14 9.01 -15.61
C VAL A 102 8.00 7.90 -16.19
N ILE A 103 7.92 7.72 -17.50
CA ILE A 103 8.73 6.76 -18.26
C ILE A 103 9.85 7.54 -18.93
N PRO A 104 11.14 7.25 -18.59
CA PRO A 104 12.27 8.03 -19.08
C PRO A 104 12.54 7.80 -20.58
N PRO A 105 13.24 8.72 -21.25
CA PRO A 105 13.64 8.55 -22.63
C PRO A 105 14.60 7.37 -22.80
N ASN A 106 14.56 6.71 -23.95
CA ASN A 106 15.31 5.50 -24.26
C ASN A 106 14.97 4.26 -23.42
N PHE A 107 13.82 4.24 -22.76
CA PHE A 107 13.37 3.17 -21.91
C PHE A 107 13.42 1.81 -22.62
N GLN A 108 12.80 1.67 -23.79
CA GLN A 108 12.81 0.42 -24.57
C GLN A 108 14.22 0.01 -24.96
N ARG A 109 15.04 0.96 -25.45
CA ARG A 109 16.43 0.67 -25.84
C ARG A 109 17.24 0.12 -24.68
N ASP A 110 17.07 0.68 -23.51
CA ASP A 110 17.83 0.30 -22.33
C ASP A 110 17.39 -1.05 -21.77
N VAL A 111 16.09 -1.32 -21.76
CA VAL A 111 15.57 -2.65 -21.41
C VAL A 111 16.08 -3.73 -22.37
N LEU A 112 16.02 -3.48 -23.68
CA LEU A 112 16.50 -4.44 -24.68
C LEU A 112 18.02 -4.66 -24.62
N ALA A 113 18.76 -3.67 -24.14
CA ALA A 113 20.20 -3.79 -23.90
C ALA A 113 20.55 -4.48 -22.57
N GLY A 114 19.56 -4.99 -21.82
CA GLY A 114 19.76 -5.62 -20.53
C GLY A 114 20.06 -4.64 -19.40
N ARG A 115 19.84 -3.35 -19.60
CA ARG A 115 19.89 -2.33 -18.55
C ARG A 115 18.56 -2.27 -17.82
N SER A 116 18.57 -1.73 -16.60
CA SER A 116 17.37 -1.55 -15.77
C SER A 116 17.04 -0.06 -15.63
N PRO A 117 16.40 0.55 -16.63
CA PRO A 117 15.99 1.95 -16.52
C PRO A 117 14.98 2.13 -15.39
N ALA A 118 15.12 3.22 -14.63
CA ALA A 118 14.21 3.53 -13.54
C ALA A 118 12.97 4.25 -14.09
N VAL A 119 11.80 3.69 -13.80
CA VAL A 119 10.50 4.35 -13.98
C VAL A 119 10.14 5.04 -12.67
N GLN A 120 9.72 6.28 -12.71
CA GLN A 120 9.35 7.04 -11.52
C GLN A 120 7.83 7.04 -11.36
N LEU A 121 7.36 6.74 -10.16
CA LEU A 121 5.95 6.88 -9.77
C LEU A 121 5.85 7.91 -8.65
N ASN A 122 5.24 9.04 -8.93
CA ASN A 122 4.90 10.05 -7.94
C ASN A 122 3.51 9.77 -7.38
N VAL A 123 3.37 9.90 -6.06
CA VAL A 123 2.12 9.59 -5.35
C VAL A 123 1.76 10.75 -4.44
N ASP A 124 0.57 11.29 -4.56
CA ASP A 124 0.02 12.25 -3.60
C ASP A 124 -0.54 11.50 -2.38
N ALA A 125 0.30 11.42 -1.33
CA ALA A 125 -0.07 10.72 -0.09
C ALA A 125 -1.25 11.38 0.66
N THR A 126 -1.51 12.66 0.44
CA THR A 126 -2.62 13.37 1.10
C THR A 126 -3.96 12.94 0.52
N ARG A 127 -4.01 12.62 -0.75
CA ARG A 127 -5.22 12.16 -1.44
C ARG A 127 -5.44 10.66 -1.34
N MET A 128 -4.39 9.88 -1.18
CA MET A 128 -4.55 8.45 -0.89
C MET A 128 -5.42 8.23 0.35
N SER A 129 -5.16 8.96 1.43
CA SER A 129 -5.96 8.83 2.66
C SER A 129 -7.43 9.23 2.46
N GLN A 130 -7.72 10.19 1.58
CA GLN A 130 -9.09 10.64 1.28
C GLN A 130 -9.83 9.66 0.37
N ALA A 131 -9.17 9.08 -0.62
CA ALA A 131 -9.76 8.06 -1.49
C ALA A 131 -10.16 6.81 -0.70
N PHE A 132 -9.42 6.49 0.35
CA PHE A 132 -9.71 5.37 1.23
C PHE A 132 -10.80 5.66 2.28
N THR A 133 -11.03 6.93 2.62
CA THR A 133 -12.02 7.32 3.65
C THR A 133 -13.40 7.63 3.04
N GLY A 134 -13.48 7.92 1.75
CA GLY A 134 -14.70 8.37 1.06
C GLY A 134 -15.59 7.28 0.48
N SER A 135 -15.26 6.01 0.65
CA SER A 135 -16.05 4.86 0.16
C SER A 135 -16.83 4.13 1.26
N GLY A 136 -17.13 4.81 2.38
CA GLY A 136 -17.99 4.33 3.47
C GLY A 136 -19.43 4.73 3.28
#